data_4d08c20348121703e2308df0e2e8f175
#
_entry.id   4d08c20348121703e2308df0e2e8f175
#
_cell.length_a   1.000
_cell.length_b   1.000
_cell.length_c   1.000
_cell.angle_alpha   90.00
_cell.angle_beta   90.00
_cell.angle_gamma   90.00
#
_symmetry.space_group_name_H-M   'P 1'
#
loop_
_entity.id
_entity.type
_entity.pdbx_description
1 polymer ?
#
loop_
_entity_poly.entity_id
_entity_poly.type
_entity_poly.pdbx_seq_one_letter_code
_entity_poly.pdbx_strand_id
1 'polypeptide(L)'
;MLLSLKIENIAIIESADIEFDSGFNVLTGETGAGKSIIIDSINAVLGERTSRELIRTGAQSASVTALFSGVSADTVARLKEYDIEPDEDGNILLRRTLGLDGKNTCRINGVPSNVAALRQAGHELINIHGQHDNQALMAPEKHFEFIDCVADDAELLEEYREKFRELCSYIRERDSLKTDESEKLRRLDLLDYQINELEQADIRPGERDELNERKTLLQNCERVTASLRAAYDILQGADDSFGVISAIGDCAGNAEDAARFYKDVEPAAKTLRNVGYELEDCAGELRSAIEDFSYDPSELEEIEARLDELFRLSVKYGSTEDEMLSFLDSAREERDKIALSDERVKELDALVSSTKAEVRALAEKLTAAREKAAREFERGVTEQLEFLDMPSVSFKVNREKTPFTINGADNIEFLISANAGETLKPLAKIASGGELSRIMLAIKSVIAGRDGLDTMIFDEIDAGLSGRAAQKVAMKLKEVSRGRQVICVTHSAQIAAQADCHMRISKSVSDGKTYTKVESLDTEGRKYEIARITGGLDVTELQLKSAEEMLRNAGNL
;
A
#
# COMPACT_ATOMS: atom_id res chain seq x y z
N MET A 1 3.22 -19.53 -23.58
CA MET A 1 2.25 -19.41 -24.73
C MET A 1 0.89 -19.96 -24.34
N LEU A 2 -0.20 -19.46 -24.95
CA LEU A 2 -1.58 -19.97 -24.75
C LEU A 2 -1.72 -21.33 -25.44
N LEU A 3 -1.93 -22.38 -24.66
CA LEU A 3 -2.08 -23.76 -25.18
C LEU A 3 -3.53 -24.05 -25.55
N SER A 4 -4.48 -23.73 -24.64
CA SER A 4 -5.90 -23.96 -24.89
C SER A 4 -6.79 -22.87 -24.28
N LEU A 5 -7.95 -22.66 -24.91
CA LEU A 5 -9.00 -21.76 -24.47
C LEU A 5 -10.32 -22.49 -24.45
N LYS A 6 -10.88 -22.70 -23.28
CA LYS A 6 -12.21 -23.28 -23.11
C LYS A 6 -13.23 -22.22 -22.77
N ILE A 7 -14.29 -22.14 -23.57
CA ILE A 7 -15.36 -21.16 -23.45
C ILE A 7 -16.68 -21.90 -23.21
N GLU A 8 -17.45 -21.51 -22.19
CA GLU A 8 -18.74 -22.08 -21.87
C GLU A 8 -19.79 -20.98 -21.65
N ASN A 9 -20.90 -21.06 -22.37
CA ASN A 9 -22.07 -20.18 -22.25
C ASN A 9 -21.76 -18.67 -22.45
N ILE A 10 -20.96 -18.34 -23.45
CA ILE A 10 -20.66 -16.94 -23.80
C ILE A 10 -21.36 -16.56 -25.10
N ALA A 11 -22.22 -15.57 -25.05
CA ALA A 11 -23.01 -15.04 -26.17
C ALA A 11 -23.65 -16.16 -27.01
N ILE A 12 -23.20 -16.38 -28.24
CA ILE A 12 -23.69 -17.46 -29.11
C ILE A 12 -22.89 -18.75 -28.97
N ILE A 13 -21.82 -18.78 -28.18
CA ILE A 13 -21.00 -19.97 -27.91
C ILE A 13 -21.59 -20.70 -26.71
N GLU A 14 -22.07 -21.93 -26.90
CA GLU A 14 -22.48 -22.80 -25.81
C GLU A 14 -21.27 -23.49 -25.17
N SER A 15 -20.42 -24.09 -26.00
CA SER A 15 -19.15 -24.68 -25.60
C SER A 15 -18.19 -24.63 -26.78
N ALA A 16 -16.96 -24.18 -26.55
CA ALA A 16 -15.88 -24.29 -27.49
C ALA A 16 -14.59 -24.64 -26.73
N ASP A 17 -13.83 -25.55 -27.31
CA ASP A 17 -12.48 -25.90 -26.84
C ASP A 17 -11.53 -25.66 -28.00
N ILE A 18 -10.59 -24.74 -27.82
CA ILE A 18 -9.71 -24.23 -28.88
C ILE A 18 -8.28 -24.51 -28.44
N GLU A 19 -7.58 -25.32 -29.21
CA GLU A 19 -6.16 -25.61 -29.02
C GLU A 19 -5.35 -24.72 -29.98
N PHE A 20 -4.31 -24.11 -29.47
CA PHE A 20 -3.39 -23.25 -30.22
C PHE A 20 -2.02 -23.91 -30.30
N ASP A 21 -1.41 -23.79 -31.48
CA ASP A 21 -0.05 -24.23 -31.69
C ASP A 21 0.97 -23.10 -31.38
N SER A 22 2.23 -23.45 -31.29
CA SER A 22 3.32 -22.48 -31.33
C SER A 22 3.37 -21.81 -32.72
N GLY A 23 3.93 -20.59 -32.79
CA GLY A 23 4.07 -19.88 -34.07
C GLY A 23 2.79 -19.11 -34.43
N PHE A 24 2.42 -19.10 -35.71
CA PHE A 24 1.38 -18.25 -36.28
C PHE A 24 0.03 -18.97 -36.39
N ASN A 25 -0.89 -18.64 -35.51
CA ASN A 25 -2.27 -19.14 -35.47
C ASN A 25 -3.23 -18.12 -36.11
N VAL A 26 -4.09 -18.57 -36.98
CA VAL A 26 -5.09 -17.71 -37.64
C VAL A 26 -6.50 -18.25 -37.42
N LEU A 27 -7.41 -17.38 -37.03
CA LEU A 27 -8.83 -17.63 -36.93
C LEU A 27 -9.58 -16.92 -38.06
N THR A 28 -10.23 -17.69 -38.93
CA THR A 28 -11.11 -17.16 -39.97
C THR A 28 -12.57 -17.51 -39.70
N GLY A 29 -13.49 -16.88 -40.38
CA GLY A 29 -14.92 -17.15 -40.28
C GLY A 29 -15.76 -15.99 -40.79
N GLU A 30 -17.06 -16.20 -40.91
CA GLU A 30 -17.99 -15.16 -41.34
C GLU A 30 -18.10 -14.02 -40.34
N THR A 31 -18.43 -12.81 -40.84
CA THR A 31 -18.72 -11.67 -39.97
C THR A 31 -19.87 -12.00 -39.01
N GLY A 32 -19.70 -11.78 -37.73
CA GLY A 32 -20.65 -12.16 -36.68
C GLY A 32 -20.68 -13.65 -36.35
N ALA A 33 -19.75 -14.49 -36.84
CA ALA A 33 -19.67 -15.92 -36.51
C ALA A 33 -19.12 -16.20 -35.09
N GLY A 34 -18.69 -15.19 -34.38
CA GLY A 34 -18.13 -15.37 -33.03
C GLY A 34 -16.65 -15.02 -32.90
N LYS A 35 -16.03 -14.45 -33.95
CA LYS A 35 -14.61 -14.02 -33.88
C LYS A 35 -14.36 -13.06 -32.73
N SER A 36 -15.10 -11.96 -32.67
CA SER A 36 -15.00 -10.99 -31.58
C SER A 36 -15.34 -11.60 -30.22
N ILE A 37 -16.26 -12.60 -30.18
CA ILE A 37 -16.62 -13.29 -28.92
C ILE A 37 -15.46 -14.10 -28.36
N ILE A 38 -14.59 -14.65 -29.22
CA ILE A 38 -13.37 -15.36 -28.76
C ILE A 38 -12.40 -14.33 -28.12
N ILE A 39 -12.21 -13.17 -28.76
CA ILE A 39 -11.39 -12.10 -28.17
C ILE A 39 -12.00 -11.57 -26.87
N ASP A 40 -13.31 -11.35 -26.82
CA ASP A 40 -14.02 -10.95 -25.60
C ASP A 40 -13.88 -12.01 -24.49
N SER A 41 -13.84 -13.30 -24.86
CA SER A 41 -13.62 -14.40 -23.91
C SER A 41 -12.19 -14.38 -23.36
N ILE A 42 -11.19 -14.13 -24.21
CA ILE A 42 -9.81 -13.99 -23.78
C ILE A 42 -9.70 -12.76 -22.86
N ASN A 43 -10.25 -11.61 -23.25
CA ASN A 43 -10.28 -10.42 -22.41
C ASN A 43 -10.96 -10.69 -21.05
N ALA A 44 -12.05 -11.45 -21.07
CA ALA A 44 -12.75 -11.83 -19.84
C ALA A 44 -11.83 -12.62 -18.88
N VAL A 45 -11.13 -13.66 -19.35
CA VAL A 45 -10.27 -14.49 -18.51
C VAL A 45 -9.00 -13.75 -18.06
N LEU A 46 -8.54 -12.76 -18.84
CA LEU A 46 -7.43 -11.87 -18.47
C LEU A 46 -7.80 -10.77 -17.48
N GLY A 47 -9.05 -10.75 -16.98
CA GLY A 47 -9.45 -9.81 -15.93
C GLY A 47 -9.97 -8.47 -16.42
N GLU A 48 -10.23 -8.32 -17.73
CA GLU A 48 -10.84 -7.10 -18.26
C GLU A 48 -12.30 -6.94 -17.85
N ARG A 49 -12.84 -5.72 -18.01
CA ARG A 49 -14.23 -5.42 -17.68
C ARG A 49 -15.18 -6.19 -18.60
N THR A 50 -16.12 -6.89 -18.01
CA THR A 50 -17.12 -7.66 -18.74
C THR A 50 -18.53 -7.17 -18.39
N SER A 51 -19.45 -7.18 -19.39
CA SER A 51 -20.87 -6.95 -19.14
C SER A 51 -21.61 -8.29 -18.91
N ARG A 52 -22.75 -8.24 -18.24
CA ARG A 52 -23.64 -9.41 -18.08
C ARG A 52 -24.22 -9.90 -19.40
N GLU A 53 -24.23 -9.04 -20.42
CA GLU A 53 -24.67 -9.37 -21.76
C GLU A 53 -23.80 -10.41 -22.45
N LEU A 54 -22.58 -10.61 -21.93
CA LEU A 54 -21.67 -11.66 -22.38
C LEU A 54 -22.20 -13.08 -22.05
N ILE A 55 -23.07 -13.20 -21.05
CA ILE A 55 -23.66 -14.50 -20.66
C ILE A 55 -24.72 -14.89 -21.69
N ARG A 56 -24.64 -16.14 -22.20
CA ARG A 56 -25.58 -16.70 -23.17
C ARG A 56 -27.02 -16.63 -22.65
N THR A 57 -27.93 -16.20 -23.50
CA THR A 57 -29.36 -16.13 -23.18
C THR A 57 -29.88 -17.51 -22.72
N GLY A 58 -30.43 -17.56 -21.50
CA GLY A 58 -30.93 -18.78 -20.88
C GLY A 58 -29.93 -19.53 -19.99
N ALA A 59 -28.65 -19.12 -19.97
CA ALA A 59 -27.66 -19.66 -19.04
C ALA A 59 -27.64 -18.86 -17.73
N GLN A 60 -27.34 -19.52 -16.63
CA GLN A 60 -27.18 -18.89 -15.30
C GLN A 60 -25.79 -18.35 -15.07
N SER A 61 -24.81 -18.90 -15.79
CA SER A 61 -23.40 -18.48 -15.71
C SER A 61 -22.67 -18.77 -17.02
N ALA A 62 -21.59 -18.02 -17.24
CA ALA A 62 -20.63 -18.26 -18.30
C ALA A 62 -19.25 -18.51 -17.68
N SER A 63 -18.40 -19.32 -18.30
CA SER A 63 -17.04 -19.52 -17.85
C SER A 63 -16.04 -19.51 -18.99
N VAL A 64 -14.85 -18.97 -18.71
CA VAL A 64 -13.68 -19.05 -19.60
C VAL A 64 -12.52 -19.61 -18.82
N THR A 65 -11.81 -20.52 -19.45
CA THR A 65 -10.56 -21.10 -18.91
C THR A 65 -9.47 -20.99 -19.98
N ALA A 66 -8.32 -20.44 -19.62
CA ALA A 66 -7.15 -20.34 -20.48
C ALA A 66 -5.97 -21.06 -19.82
N LEU A 67 -5.34 -21.95 -20.56
CA LEU A 67 -4.16 -22.70 -20.15
C LEU A 67 -2.93 -22.16 -20.88
N PHE A 68 -1.96 -21.71 -20.11
CA PHE A 68 -0.65 -21.27 -20.63
C PHE A 68 0.41 -22.30 -20.28
N SER A 69 1.26 -22.63 -21.25
CA SER A 69 2.38 -23.57 -21.08
C SER A 69 3.67 -22.98 -21.63
N GLY A 70 4.81 -23.53 -21.20
CA GLY A 70 6.13 -23.09 -21.66
C GLY A 70 6.36 -21.59 -21.38
N VAL A 71 5.94 -21.11 -20.21
CA VAL A 71 6.13 -19.72 -19.77
C VAL A 71 7.60 -19.47 -19.52
N SER A 72 8.15 -18.37 -20.04
CA SER A 72 9.57 -18.03 -19.88
C SER A 72 9.95 -17.82 -18.41
N ALA A 73 11.23 -18.08 -18.08
CA ALA A 73 11.72 -17.90 -16.71
C ALA A 73 11.56 -16.45 -16.22
N ASP A 74 11.74 -15.48 -17.10
CA ASP A 74 11.56 -14.05 -16.79
C ASP A 74 10.11 -13.72 -16.48
N THR A 75 9.17 -14.27 -17.26
CA THR A 75 7.72 -14.13 -16.97
C THR A 75 7.34 -14.79 -15.66
N VAL A 76 7.89 -15.97 -15.36
CA VAL A 76 7.67 -16.66 -14.08
C VAL A 76 8.21 -15.81 -12.92
N ALA A 77 9.38 -15.18 -13.07
CA ALA A 77 9.95 -14.31 -12.04
C ALA A 77 9.03 -13.10 -11.75
N ARG A 78 8.49 -12.44 -12.80
CA ARG A 78 7.53 -11.33 -12.64
C ARG A 78 6.20 -11.77 -12.02
N LEU A 79 5.70 -12.95 -12.38
CA LEU A 79 4.47 -13.51 -11.79
C LEU A 79 4.62 -13.85 -10.30
N LYS A 80 5.80 -14.25 -9.86
CA LYS A 80 6.10 -14.49 -8.44
C LYS A 80 6.00 -13.23 -7.57
N GLU A 81 6.22 -12.05 -8.13
CA GLU A 81 6.00 -10.79 -7.41
C GLU A 81 4.53 -10.58 -7.00
N TYR A 82 3.61 -11.29 -7.66
CA TYR A 82 2.17 -11.29 -7.41
C TYR A 82 1.67 -12.58 -6.71
N ASP A 83 2.58 -13.38 -6.13
CA ASP A 83 2.27 -14.68 -5.51
C ASP A 83 1.63 -15.69 -6.49
N ILE A 84 1.99 -15.61 -7.78
CA ILE A 84 1.50 -16.52 -8.81
C ILE A 84 2.64 -17.44 -9.24
N GLU A 85 2.49 -18.73 -8.96
CA GLU A 85 3.45 -19.77 -9.35
C GLU A 85 2.84 -20.72 -10.37
N PRO A 86 3.63 -21.19 -11.37
CA PRO A 86 3.23 -22.29 -12.25
C PRO A 86 2.89 -23.55 -11.45
N ASP A 87 2.11 -24.45 -12.06
CA ASP A 87 1.86 -25.79 -11.53
C ASP A 87 3.10 -26.71 -11.67
N GLU A 88 2.98 -27.98 -11.24
CA GLU A 88 4.08 -28.98 -11.30
C GLU A 88 4.59 -29.23 -12.71
N ASP A 89 3.77 -29.01 -13.74
CA ASP A 89 4.09 -29.16 -15.16
C ASP A 89 4.61 -27.84 -15.79
N GLY A 90 4.72 -26.77 -15.01
CA GLY A 90 5.16 -25.45 -15.48
C GLY A 90 4.06 -24.65 -16.20
N ASN A 91 2.79 -25.00 -16.02
CA ASN A 91 1.65 -24.35 -16.64
C ASN A 91 1.00 -23.33 -15.70
N ILE A 92 0.26 -22.39 -16.30
CA ILE A 92 -0.57 -21.43 -15.59
C ILE A 92 -2.00 -21.52 -16.13
N LEU A 93 -2.95 -21.89 -15.27
CA LEU A 93 -4.36 -22.00 -15.59
C LEU A 93 -5.13 -20.81 -15.03
N LEU A 94 -5.66 -19.99 -15.90
CA LEU A 94 -6.55 -18.89 -15.54
C LEU A 94 -8.01 -19.32 -15.79
N ARG A 95 -8.89 -19.09 -14.82
CA ARG A 95 -10.33 -19.34 -14.97
C ARG A 95 -11.14 -18.20 -14.38
N ARG A 96 -12.14 -17.76 -15.17
CA ARG A 96 -13.14 -16.80 -14.71
C ARG A 96 -14.55 -17.30 -15.00
N THR A 97 -15.44 -17.21 -14.00
CA THR A 97 -16.85 -17.54 -14.13
C THR A 97 -17.68 -16.29 -13.81
N LEU A 98 -18.58 -15.95 -14.71
CA LEU A 98 -19.50 -14.80 -14.64
C LEU A 98 -20.89 -15.33 -14.30
N GLY A 99 -21.50 -14.86 -13.22
CA GLY A 99 -22.87 -15.20 -12.83
C GLY A 99 -23.88 -14.11 -13.20
N LEU A 100 -25.10 -14.47 -13.55
CA LEU A 100 -26.20 -13.52 -13.77
C LEU A 100 -26.52 -12.71 -12.52
N ASP A 101 -26.26 -13.26 -11.33
CA ASP A 101 -26.38 -12.58 -10.03
C ASP A 101 -25.32 -11.49 -9.81
N GLY A 102 -24.39 -11.33 -10.74
CA GLY A 102 -23.28 -10.38 -10.69
C GLY A 102 -22.05 -10.89 -9.96
N LYS A 103 -22.06 -12.13 -9.47
CA LYS A 103 -20.88 -12.73 -8.87
C LYS A 103 -19.86 -13.10 -9.93
N ASN A 104 -18.62 -12.69 -9.71
CA ASN A 104 -17.45 -13.09 -10.48
C ASN A 104 -16.60 -14.03 -9.62
N THR A 105 -16.33 -15.23 -10.13
CA THR A 105 -15.39 -16.15 -9.48
C THR A 105 -14.15 -16.28 -10.34
N CYS A 106 -13.00 -15.99 -9.76
CA CYS A 106 -11.68 -16.05 -10.42
C CYS A 106 -10.83 -17.15 -9.75
N ARG A 107 -10.07 -17.88 -10.55
CA ARG A 107 -9.11 -18.87 -10.06
C ARG A 107 -7.84 -18.84 -10.90
N ILE A 108 -6.70 -18.99 -10.22
CA ILE A 108 -5.39 -19.19 -10.84
C ILE A 108 -4.85 -20.52 -10.30
N ASN A 109 -4.51 -21.46 -11.19
CA ASN A 109 -4.09 -22.83 -10.84
C ASN A 109 -5.03 -23.52 -9.83
N GLY A 110 -6.35 -23.29 -9.99
CA GLY A 110 -7.37 -23.84 -9.10
C GLY A 110 -7.56 -23.07 -7.78
N VAL A 111 -6.65 -22.20 -7.39
CA VAL A 111 -6.72 -21.39 -6.17
C VAL A 111 -7.67 -20.21 -6.39
N PRO A 112 -8.61 -19.94 -5.45
CA PRO A 112 -9.46 -18.75 -5.52
C PRO A 112 -8.65 -17.45 -5.57
N SER A 113 -9.01 -16.56 -6.48
CA SER A 113 -8.33 -15.30 -6.72
C SER A 113 -9.33 -14.16 -7.01
N ASN A 114 -8.85 -12.98 -7.32
CA ASN A 114 -9.66 -11.83 -7.67
C ASN A 114 -9.37 -11.34 -9.10
N VAL A 115 -10.21 -10.39 -9.59
CA VAL A 115 -10.08 -9.84 -10.95
C VAL A 115 -8.77 -9.06 -11.14
N ALA A 116 -8.26 -8.41 -10.09
CA ALA A 116 -7.01 -7.65 -10.17
C ALA A 116 -5.82 -8.58 -10.39
N ALA A 117 -5.75 -9.70 -9.66
CA ALA A 117 -4.68 -10.69 -9.85
C ALA A 117 -4.76 -11.38 -11.23
N LEU A 118 -5.98 -11.68 -11.74
CA LEU A 118 -6.14 -12.15 -13.13
C LEU A 118 -5.62 -11.15 -14.14
N ARG A 119 -5.87 -9.85 -13.92
CA ARG A 119 -5.39 -8.79 -14.81
C ARG A 119 -3.87 -8.68 -14.79
N GLN A 120 -3.27 -8.74 -13.62
CA GLN A 120 -1.80 -8.75 -13.49
C GLN A 120 -1.19 -9.95 -14.19
N ALA A 121 -1.70 -11.18 -13.92
CA ALA A 121 -1.26 -12.38 -14.61
C ALA A 121 -1.45 -12.27 -16.13
N GLY A 122 -2.60 -11.74 -16.56
CA GLY A 122 -2.92 -11.57 -17.97
C GLY A 122 -1.93 -10.67 -18.70
N HIS A 123 -1.56 -9.54 -18.11
CA HIS A 123 -0.60 -8.60 -18.70
C HIS A 123 0.81 -9.20 -18.89
N GLU A 124 1.20 -10.14 -18.01
CA GLU A 124 2.50 -10.81 -18.10
C GLU A 124 2.51 -11.98 -19.10
N LEU A 125 1.33 -12.58 -19.39
CA LEU A 125 1.24 -13.78 -20.22
C LEU A 125 0.90 -13.49 -21.69
N ILE A 126 0.10 -12.45 -21.95
CA ILE A 126 -0.45 -12.21 -23.28
C ILE A 126 -0.69 -10.72 -23.54
N ASN A 127 -0.43 -10.28 -24.76
CA ASN A 127 -0.74 -8.93 -25.21
C ASN A 127 -1.73 -8.98 -26.36
N ILE A 128 -2.87 -8.28 -26.20
CA ILE A 128 -3.93 -8.20 -27.20
C ILE A 128 -3.84 -6.86 -27.92
N HIS A 129 -3.94 -6.90 -29.25
CA HIS A 129 -3.87 -5.73 -30.12
C HIS A 129 -5.14 -5.64 -30.98
N GLY A 130 -6.15 -4.93 -30.46
CA GLY A 130 -7.46 -4.74 -31.11
C GLY A 130 -8.05 -3.36 -30.85
N GLN A 131 -9.29 -3.12 -31.29
CA GLN A 131 -9.97 -1.83 -31.14
C GLN A 131 -10.09 -1.33 -29.69
N HIS A 132 -10.01 -2.20 -28.70
CA HIS A 132 -10.26 -1.87 -27.29
C HIS A 132 -9.04 -1.98 -26.36
N ASP A 133 -7.88 -2.49 -26.84
CA ASP A 133 -6.77 -2.90 -25.94
C ASP A 133 -5.40 -2.26 -26.20
N ASN A 134 -5.34 -1.18 -26.93
CA ASN A 134 -4.07 -0.44 -27.13
C ASN A 134 -3.66 0.42 -25.93
N GLN A 135 -4.03 0.01 -24.70
CA GLN A 135 -3.88 0.86 -23.49
C GLN A 135 -2.42 1.26 -23.23
N ALA A 136 -1.45 0.38 -23.41
CA ALA A 136 -0.04 0.72 -23.14
C ALA A 136 0.52 1.72 -24.16
N LEU A 137 0.13 1.60 -25.45
CA LEU A 137 0.58 2.51 -26.48
C LEU A 137 -0.19 3.83 -26.48
N MET A 138 -1.43 3.82 -25.94
CA MET A 138 -2.25 5.03 -25.77
C MET A 138 -1.93 5.78 -24.48
N ALA A 139 -1.14 5.18 -23.58
CA ALA A 139 -0.72 5.73 -22.30
C ALA A 139 0.70 6.32 -22.42
N PRO A 140 0.85 7.66 -22.61
CA PRO A 140 2.17 8.27 -22.77
C PRO A 140 3.13 7.96 -21.62
N GLU A 141 2.58 7.76 -20.42
CA GLU A 141 3.33 7.37 -19.21
C GLU A 141 4.03 6.02 -19.30
N LYS A 142 3.69 5.18 -20.30
CA LYS A 142 4.32 3.87 -20.55
C LYS A 142 5.25 3.86 -21.76
N HIS A 143 5.33 4.93 -22.52
CA HIS A 143 6.14 4.97 -23.74
C HIS A 143 7.65 4.79 -23.44
N PHE A 144 8.11 5.18 -22.26
CA PHE A 144 9.50 4.96 -21.86
C PHE A 144 9.86 3.47 -21.80
N GLU A 145 8.92 2.58 -21.44
CA GLU A 145 9.16 1.12 -21.35
C GLU A 145 9.59 0.54 -22.70
N PHE A 146 9.03 1.03 -23.80
CA PHE A 146 9.43 0.61 -25.15
C PHE A 146 10.84 1.06 -25.50
N ILE A 147 11.24 2.24 -25.05
CA ILE A 147 12.58 2.78 -25.29
C ILE A 147 13.60 2.06 -24.41
N ASP A 148 13.28 1.84 -23.12
CA ASP A 148 14.14 1.10 -22.18
C ASP A 148 14.36 -0.36 -22.64
N CYS A 149 13.33 -0.98 -23.23
CA CYS A 149 13.46 -2.30 -23.87
C CYS A 149 14.47 -2.31 -25.02
N VAL A 150 14.62 -1.21 -25.77
CA VAL A 150 15.61 -1.06 -26.85
C VAL A 150 16.98 -0.66 -26.31
N ALA A 151 16.99 0.16 -25.27
CA ALA A 151 18.21 0.64 -24.62
C ALA A 151 18.99 -0.46 -23.89
N ASP A 152 18.29 -1.54 -23.48
CA ASP A 152 18.84 -2.62 -22.65
C ASP A 152 19.49 -2.08 -21.35
N ASP A 153 18.76 -1.17 -20.70
CA ASP A 153 19.24 -0.38 -19.56
C ASP A 153 18.57 -0.77 -18.23
N ALA A 154 18.03 -1.99 -18.15
CA ALA A 154 17.27 -2.46 -16.98
C ALA A 154 18.08 -2.37 -15.66
N GLU A 155 19.38 -2.74 -15.70
CA GLU A 155 20.27 -2.66 -14.53
C GLU A 155 20.48 -1.19 -14.10
N LEU A 156 20.69 -0.29 -15.06
CA LEU A 156 20.87 1.15 -14.79
C LEU A 156 19.59 1.78 -14.23
N LEU A 157 18.43 1.36 -14.74
CA LEU A 157 17.13 1.83 -14.26
C LEU A 157 16.88 1.37 -12.81
N GLU A 158 17.25 0.14 -12.46
CA GLU A 158 17.06 -0.35 -11.09
C GLU A 158 18.03 0.33 -10.12
N GLU A 159 19.29 0.53 -10.48
CA GLU A 159 20.25 1.33 -9.69
C GLU A 159 19.71 2.75 -9.44
N TYR A 160 19.14 3.38 -10.47
CA TYR A 160 18.50 4.68 -10.35
C TYR A 160 17.31 4.65 -9.40
N ARG A 161 16.44 3.64 -9.51
CA ARG A 161 15.25 3.48 -8.66
C ARG A 161 15.60 3.31 -7.19
N GLU A 162 16.61 2.51 -6.89
CA GLU A 162 17.11 2.33 -5.52
C GLU A 162 17.56 3.67 -4.93
N LYS A 163 18.40 4.40 -5.66
CA LYS A 163 18.90 5.72 -5.22
C LYS A 163 17.81 6.77 -5.12
N PHE A 164 16.81 6.72 -5.99
CA PHE A 164 15.67 7.61 -5.91
C PHE A 164 14.77 7.30 -4.71
N ARG A 165 14.53 6.03 -4.37
CA ARG A 165 13.80 5.64 -3.16
C ARG A 165 14.55 6.10 -1.90
N GLU A 166 15.87 5.93 -1.87
CA GLU A 166 16.74 6.39 -0.78
C GLU A 166 16.64 7.92 -0.62
N LEU A 167 16.74 8.67 -1.71
CA LEU A 167 16.55 10.14 -1.70
C LEU A 167 15.18 10.55 -1.15
N CYS A 168 14.12 9.89 -1.60
CA CYS A 168 12.76 10.14 -1.14
C CYS A 168 12.59 9.84 0.36
N SER A 169 13.25 8.81 0.89
CA SER A 169 13.21 8.48 2.32
C SER A 169 13.88 9.56 3.16
N TYR A 170 15.06 10.02 2.76
CA TYR A 170 15.77 11.10 3.46
C TYR A 170 15.00 12.43 3.43
N ILE A 171 14.38 12.76 2.31
CA ILE A 171 13.54 13.96 2.20
C ILE A 171 12.34 13.87 3.15
N ARG A 172 11.65 12.73 3.21
CA ARG A 172 10.51 12.55 4.11
C ARG A 172 10.92 12.62 5.58
N GLU A 173 12.01 11.96 5.96
CA GLU A 173 12.55 12.00 7.31
C GLU A 173 12.92 13.45 7.70
N ARG A 174 13.67 14.15 6.85
CA ARG A 174 14.03 15.55 7.05
C ARG A 174 12.82 16.47 7.23
N ASP A 175 11.83 16.33 6.34
CA ASP A 175 10.64 17.19 6.35
C ASP A 175 9.74 16.89 7.56
N SER A 176 9.74 15.67 8.07
CA SER A 176 9.05 15.30 9.32
C SER A 176 9.71 15.92 10.57
N LEU A 177 11.03 16.17 10.51
CA LEU A 177 11.79 16.80 11.59
C LEU A 177 11.82 18.34 11.51
N LYS A 178 11.54 18.91 10.34
CA LYS A 178 11.41 20.37 10.13
C LYS A 178 10.03 20.83 10.59
N THR A 179 9.88 20.95 11.90
CA THR A 179 8.75 21.67 12.49
C THR A 179 9.03 23.18 12.45
N ASP A 180 7.99 24.00 12.52
CA ASP A 180 8.14 25.47 12.62
C ASP A 180 9.09 25.82 13.77
N GLU A 181 10.17 26.51 13.48
CA GLU A 181 11.24 26.84 14.44
C GLU A 181 10.71 27.60 15.66
N SER A 182 9.66 28.41 15.47
CA SER A 182 9.01 29.15 16.56
C SER A 182 8.18 28.24 17.49
N GLU A 183 7.54 27.22 16.94
CA GLU A 183 6.77 26.23 17.71
C GLU A 183 7.71 25.30 18.49
N LYS A 184 8.82 24.93 17.86
CA LYS A 184 9.88 24.12 18.46
C LYS A 184 10.51 24.82 19.68
N LEU A 185 10.90 26.10 19.53
CA LEU A 185 11.47 26.89 20.62
C LEU A 185 10.48 27.02 21.78
N ARG A 186 9.22 27.34 21.50
CA ARG A 186 8.17 27.39 22.54
C ARG A 186 8.00 26.06 23.25
N ARG A 187 8.06 24.96 22.53
CA ARG A 187 7.93 23.63 23.11
C ARG A 187 9.12 23.27 24.00
N LEU A 188 10.34 23.60 23.55
CA LEU A 188 11.54 23.43 24.34
C LEU A 188 11.50 24.26 25.63
N ASP A 189 11.16 25.56 25.56
CA ASP A 189 11.02 26.42 26.72
C ASP A 189 10.00 25.87 27.74
N LEU A 190 8.88 25.35 27.25
CA LEU A 190 7.86 24.74 28.09
C LEU A 190 8.38 23.45 28.76
N LEU A 191 9.02 22.59 28.00
CA LEU A 191 9.58 21.33 28.51
C LEU A 191 10.68 21.60 29.55
N ASP A 192 11.60 22.53 29.28
CA ASP A 192 12.64 22.92 30.21
C ASP A 192 12.06 23.49 31.52
N TYR A 193 11.01 24.31 31.43
CA TYR A 193 10.32 24.80 32.61
C TYR A 193 9.68 23.65 33.42
N GLN A 194 8.98 22.73 32.77
CA GLN A 194 8.30 21.60 33.42
C GLN A 194 9.31 20.62 34.05
N ILE A 195 10.38 20.32 33.34
CA ILE A 195 11.47 19.47 33.85
C ILE A 195 12.11 20.11 35.08
N ASN A 196 12.48 21.40 35.00
CA ASN A 196 13.11 22.11 36.13
C ASN A 196 12.17 22.18 37.35
N GLU A 197 10.86 22.43 37.15
CA GLU A 197 9.89 22.48 38.25
C GLU A 197 9.78 21.11 38.97
N LEU A 198 9.74 20.00 38.22
CA LEU A 198 9.68 18.66 38.80
C LEU A 198 11.02 18.19 39.41
N GLU A 199 12.14 18.53 38.79
CA GLU A 199 13.48 18.18 39.32
C GLU A 199 13.78 18.94 40.63
N GLN A 200 13.43 20.24 40.72
CA GLN A 200 13.59 21.01 41.95
C GLN A 200 12.69 20.51 43.06
N ALA A 201 11.53 19.97 42.72
CA ALA A 201 10.62 19.40 43.70
C ALA A 201 11.11 18.08 44.36
N ASP A 202 12.07 17.38 43.76
CA ASP A 202 12.68 16.12 44.25
C ASP A 202 11.62 15.14 44.79
N ILE A 203 10.63 14.82 44.00
CA ILE A 203 9.47 13.99 44.35
C ILE A 203 9.93 12.52 44.53
N ARG A 204 9.44 11.87 45.61
CA ARG A 204 9.71 10.47 45.90
C ARG A 204 8.43 9.63 45.81
N PRO A 205 8.51 8.40 45.27
CA PRO A 205 7.36 7.49 45.28
C PRO A 205 6.84 7.25 46.70
N GLY A 206 5.54 7.40 46.92
CA GLY A 206 4.89 7.21 48.21
C GLY A 206 5.09 8.34 49.23
N GLU A 207 5.77 9.42 48.90
CA GLU A 207 6.07 10.56 49.78
C GLU A 207 4.80 11.16 50.41
N ARG A 208 3.72 11.30 49.63
CA ARG A 208 2.45 11.85 50.13
C ARG A 208 1.82 10.97 51.19
N ASP A 209 1.87 9.66 51.03
CA ASP A 209 1.28 8.75 52.01
C ASP A 209 2.10 8.76 53.30
N GLU A 210 3.44 8.74 53.22
CA GLU A 210 4.31 8.88 54.38
C GLU A 210 4.10 10.18 55.14
N LEU A 211 3.96 11.33 54.42
CA LEU A 211 3.72 12.62 55.00
C LEU A 211 2.33 12.70 55.66
N ASN A 212 1.30 12.11 55.04
CA ASN A 212 -0.04 12.07 55.62
C ASN A 212 -0.12 11.21 56.88
N GLU A 213 0.55 10.08 56.92
CA GLU A 213 0.69 9.24 58.12
C GLU A 213 1.38 10.04 59.25
N ARG A 214 2.50 10.70 58.92
CA ARG A 214 3.26 11.52 59.89
C ARG A 214 2.42 12.73 60.38
N LYS A 215 1.72 13.42 59.47
CA LYS A 215 0.78 14.52 59.83
C LYS A 215 -0.28 14.05 60.79
N THR A 216 -0.92 12.91 60.51
CA THR A 216 -1.98 12.34 61.40
C THR A 216 -1.44 12.02 62.77
N LEU A 217 -0.23 11.50 62.90
CA LEU A 217 0.44 11.17 64.15
C LEU A 217 0.70 12.46 64.96
N LEU A 218 1.30 13.49 64.31
CA LEU A 218 1.60 14.76 64.97
C LEU A 218 0.33 15.50 65.43
N GLN A 219 -0.74 15.55 64.64
CA GLN A 219 -2.02 16.13 65.00
C GLN A 219 -2.65 15.40 66.19
N ASN A 220 -2.49 14.08 66.25
CA ASN A 220 -2.96 13.32 67.45
C ASN A 220 -2.12 13.65 68.67
N CYS A 221 -0.78 13.78 68.53
CA CYS A 221 0.10 14.19 69.64
C CYS A 221 -0.28 15.59 70.15
N GLU A 222 -0.47 16.56 69.24
CA GLU A 222 -0.93 17.91 69.62
C GLU A 222 -2.22 17.89 70.44
N ARG A 223 -3.23 17.15 69.96
CA ARG A 223 -4.53 17.03 70.62
C ARG A 223 -4.42 16.37 72.01
N VAL A 224 -3.59 15.30 72.12
CA VAL A 224 -3.34 14.62 73.42
C VAL A 224 -2.65 15.57 74.36
N THR A 225 -1.55 16.22 73.93
CA THR A 225 -0.79 17.17 74.75
C THR A 225 -1.66 18.33 75.24
N ALA A 226 -2.51 18.92 74.35
CA ALA A 226 -3.44 19.98 74.77
C ALA A 226 -4.45 19.53 75.82
N SER A 227 -4.97 18.30 75.67
CA SER A 227 -5.90 17.71 76.65
C SER A 227 -5.24 17.40 77.99
N LEU A 228 -4.03 16.87 77.97
CA LEU A 228 -3.25 16.60 79.21
C LEU A 228 -2.87 17.90 79.91
N ARG A 229 -2.45 18.93 79.13
CA ARG A 229 -2.14 20.26 79.69
C ARG A 229 -3.36 20.92 80.32
N ALA A 230 -4.50 20.89 79.66
CA ALA A 230 -5.74 21.40 80.25
C ALA A 230 -6.14 20.70 81.55
N ALA A 231 -5.98 19.38 81.62
CA ALA A 231 -6.20 18.60 82.87
C ALA A 231 -5.19 18.97 83.95
N TYR A 232 -3.93 19.09 83.62
CA TYR A 232 -2.86 19.49 84.56
C TYR A 232 -3.11 20.92 85.09
N ASP A 233 -3.46 21.90 84.23
CA ASP A 233 -3.73 23.28 84.60
C ASP A 233 -4.90 23.38 85.55
N ILE A 234 -5.95 22.57 85.41
CA ILE A 234 -7.08 22.50 86.34
C ILE A 234 -6.64 22.00 87.70
N LEU A 235 -5.79 20.97 87.75
CA LEU A 235 -5.28 20.40 89.03
C LEU A 235 -4.32 21.34 89.71
N GLN A 236 -3.32 21.88 88.99
CA GLN A 236 -2.26 22.71 89.55
C GLN A 236 -2.64 24.19 89.73
N GLY A 237 -3.52 24.69 88.84
CA GLY A 237 -3.86 26.11 88.72
C GLY A 237 -3.00 26.75 87.57
N ALA A 238 -3.63 27.66 86.82
CA ALA A 238 -2.98 28.55 85.87
C ALA A 238 -2.77 29.93 86.45
N ASP A 239 -1.93 30.78 85.83
CA ASP A 239 -1.39 32.06 86.33
C ASP A 239 -2.31 32.96 87.23
N ASP A 240 -3.60 32.85 87.11
CA ASP A 240 -4.60 33.65 87.90
C ASP A 240 -5.67 32.78 88.58
N SER A 241 -5.56 31.46 88.61
CA SER A 241 -6.58 30.57 89.17
C SER A 241 -6.05 29.64 90.25
N PHE A 242 -6.79 29.46 91.36
CA PHE A 242 -6.49 28.45 92.36
C PHE A 242 -6.74 27.05 91.75
N GLY A 243 -5.68 26.22 91.76
CA GLY A 243 -5.82 24.82 91.37
C GLY A 243 -6.57 23.98 92.37
N VAL A 244 -7.17 22.86 91.92
CA VAL A 244 -7.89 21.91 92.73
C VAL A 244 -7.03 21.42 93.90
N ILE A 245 -5.74 21.19 93.68
CA ILE A 245 -4.78 20.74 94.72
C ILE A 245 -4.69 21.80 95.83
N SER A 246 -4.51 23.06 95.46
CA SER A 246 -4.48 24.16 96.46
C SER A 246 -5.82 24.30 97.22
N ALA A 247 -6.95 24.24 96.50
CA ALA A 247 -8.25 24.31 97.14
C ALA A 247 -8.52 23.14 98.07
N ILE A 248 -8.09 21.90 97.75
CA ILE A 248 -8.23 20.74 98.61
C ILE A 248 -7.28 20.89 99.79
N GLY A 249 -6.06 21.42 99.63
CA GLY A 249 -5.11 21.70 100.71
C GLY A 249 -5.67 22.67 101.72
N ASP A 250 -6.29 23.77 101.25
CA ASP A 250 -6.98 24.76 102.11
C ASP A 250 -8.18 24.16 102.86
N CYS A 251 -8.98 23.34 102.16
CA CYS A 251 -10.05 22.59 102.77
C CYS A 251 -9.58 21.63 103.80
N ALA A 252 -8.54 20.90 103.60
CA ALA A 252 -7.92 19.98 104.56
C ALA A 252 -7.38 20.72 105.78
N GLY A 253 -6.66 21.84 105.55
CA GLY A 253 -6.15 22.70 106.62
C GLY A 253 -7.24 23.22 107.54
N ASN A 254 -8.30 23.76 106.96
CA ASN A 254 -9.48 24.26 107.69
C ASN A 254 -10.26 23.17 108.44
N ALA A 255 -10.32 21.97 107.89
CA ALA A 255 -10.89 20.77 108.54
C ALA A 255 -10.01 20.25 109.65
N GLU A 256 -8.71 20.30 109.54
CA GLU A 256 -7.76 19.94 110.60
C GLU A 256 -7.81 20.90 111.74
N ASP A 257 -7.95 22.20 111.51
CA ASP A 257 -8.12 23.19 112.51
C ASP A 257 -9.49 23.03 113.25
N ALA A 258 -10.54 22.70 112.52
CA ALA A 258 -11.84 22.40 113.15
C ALA A 258 -11.80 21.11 113.99
N ALA A 259 -11.04 20.07 113.55
CA ALA A 259 -10.86 18.79 114.22
C ALA A 259 -10.14 18.93 115.56
N ARG A 260 -9.37 20.00 115.84
CA ARG A 260 -8.76 20.31 117.15
C ARG A 260 -9.82 20.60 118.19
N PHE A 261 -11.01 21.08 117.81
CA PHE A 261 -12.07 21.39 118.71
C PHE A 261 -13.26 20.42 118.66
N TYR A 262 -13.43 19.77 117.55
CA TYR A 262 -14.54 18.84 117.32
C TYR A 262 -14.02 17.56 116.61
N LYS A 263 -13.76 16.48 117.41
CA LYS A 263 -13.13 15.28 116.96
C LYS A 263 -13.88 14.51 115.85
N ASP A 264 -15.18 14.66 115.73
CA ASP A 264 -15.93 13.90 114.71
C ASP A 264 -15.61 14.34 113.27
N VAL A 265 -14.86 15.43 113.09
CA VAL A 265 -14.41 15.94 111.83
C VAL A 265 -13.05 15.38 111.43
N GLU A 266 -12.32 14.76 112.36
CA GLU A 266 -10.95 14.19 112.18
C GLU A 266 -10.87 13.19 111.00
N PRO A 267 -11.87 12.28 110.77
CA PRO A 267 -11.82 11.37 109.57
C PRO A 267 -11.96 12.12 108.24
N ALA A 268 -12.84 13.18 108.23
CA ALA A 268 -13.00 13.99 107.02
C ALA A 268 -11.73 14.79 106.70
N ALA A 269 -11.01 15.34 107.74
CA ALA A 269 -9.76 16.06 107.55
C ALA A 269 -8.67 15.17 107.03
N LYS A 270 -8.53 13.94 107.51
CA LYS A 270 -7.61 12.95 106.98
C LYS A 270 -7.91 12.53 105.57
N THR A 271 -9.19 12.33 105.21
CA THR A 271 -9.63 12.02 103.86
C THR A 271 -9.25 13.12 102.89
N LEU A 272 -9.55 14.39 103.23
CA LEU A 272 -9.20 15.54 102.38
C LEU A 272 -7.66 15.65 102.16
N ARG A 273 -6.91 15.40 103.23
CA ARG A 273 -5.43 15.39 103.14
C ARG A 273 -4.92 14.27 102.17
N ASN A 274 -5.48 13.08 102.34
CA ASN A 274 -5.10 11.94 101.46
C ASN A 274 -5.50 12.22 100.02
N VAL A 275 -6.70 12.77 99.76
CA VAL A 275 -7.12 13.19 98.39
C VAL A 275 -6.17 14.24 97.84
N GLY A 276 -5.66 15.16 98.68
CA GLY A 276 -4.63 16.12 98.28
C GLY A 276 -3.38 15.45 97.74
N TYR A 277 -2.82 14.48 98.46
CA TYR A 277 -1.68 13.74 97.97
C TYR A 277 -1.92 12.90 96.74
N GLU A 278 -3.08 12.24 96.66
CA GLU A 278 -3.47 11.49 95.41
C GLU A 278 -3.56 12.40 94.19
N LEU A 279 -4.11 13.67 94.37
CA LEU A 279 -4.14 14.63 93.30
C LEU A 279 -2.78 15.21 92.91
N GLU A 280 -1.84 15.36 93.87
CA GLU A 280 -0.45 15.73 93.60
C GLU A 280 0.25 14.64 92.77
N ASP A 281 0.07 13.35 93.13
CA ASP A 281 0.62 12.22 92.38
C ASP A 281 0.02 12.21 90.95
N CYS A 282 -1.27 12.33 90.79
CA CYS A 282 -1.93 12.44 89.45
C CYS A 282 -1.38 13.60 88.65
N ALA A 283 -1.17 14.77 89.24
CA ALA A 283 -0.59 15.92 88.53
C ALA A 283 0.86 15.63 88.07
N GLY A 284 1.64 14.88 88.90
CA GLY A 284 2.97 14.41 88.56
C GLY A 284 2.94 13.47 87.31
N GLU A 285 2.01 12.50 87.34
CA GLU A 285 1.84 11.59 86.19
C GLU A 285 1.41 12.35 84.90
N LEU A 286 0.47 13.28 84.99
CA LEU A 286 0.09 14.10 83.85
C LEU A 286 1.24 14.94 83.31
N ARG A 287 2.06 15.52 84.17
CA ARG A 287 3.24 16.29 83.78
C ARG A 287 4.25 15.42 83.04
N SER A 288 4.53 14.25 83.58
CA SER A 288 5.46 13.29 82.93
C SER A 288 4.92 12.92 81.54
N ALA A 289 3.61 12.63 81.43
CA ALA A 289 3.01 12.31 80.14
C ALA A 289 3.08 13.48 79.14
N ILE A 290 2.95 14.74 79.60
CA ILE A 290 3.11 15.93 78.74
C ILE A 290 4.53 16.05 78.23
N GLU A 291 5.54 15.74 79.06
CA GLU A 291 6.94 15.78 78.69
C GLU A 291 7.30 14.66 77.67
N ASP A 292 6.72 13.47 77.85
CA ASP A 292 6.92 12.32 76.96
C ASP A 292 6.27 12.52 75.57
N PHE A 293 5.17 13.25 75.49
CA PHE A 293 4.45 13.61 74.25
C PHE A 293 4.91 14.94 73.64
N SER A 294 6.13 15.41 73.89
CA SER A 294 6.64 16.64 73.29
C SER A 294 6.81 16.46 71.77
N TYR A 295 6.17 17.30 70.96
CA TYR A 295 6.32 17.38 69.52
C TYR A 295 6.82 18.78 69.11
N ASP A 296 7.52 18.85 67.98
CA ASP A 296 7.94 20.13 67.42
C ASP A 296 6.82 20.69 66.48
N PRO A 297 6.17 21.79 66.83
CA PRO A 297 5.14 22.39 65.96
C PRO A 297 5.63 22.77 64.58
N SER A 298 6.92 23.08 64.40
CA SER A 298 7.52 23.44 63.11
C SER A 298 7.53 22.27 62.13
N GLU A 299 7.66 21.02 62.63
CA GLU A 299 7.59 19.83 61.80
C GLU A 299 6.21 19.67 61.09
N LEU A 300 5.14 19.98 61.79
CA LEU A 300 3.79 19.91 61.21
C LEU A 300 3.59 20.97 60.08
N GLU A 301 4.08 22.21 60.29
CA GLU A 301 4.07 23.26 59.30
C GLU A 301 4.87 22.91 58.04
N GLU A 302 6.04 22.31 58.20
CA GLU A 302 6.89 21.83 57.10
C GLU A 302 6.19 20.73 56.31
N ILE A 303 5.57 19.75 56.99
CA ILE A 303 4.81 18.68 56.32
C ILE A 303 3.63 19.22 55.53
N GLU A 304 2.86 20.17 56.11
CA GLU A 304 1.74 20.78 55.44
C GLU A 304 2.18 21.58 54.19
N ALA A 305 3.24 22.33 54.29
CA ALA A 305 3.81 23.08 53.19
C ALA A 305 4.27 22.12 52.05
N ARG A 306 4.88 20.98 52.40
CA ARG A 306 5.31 19.98 51.42
C ARG A 306 4.14 19.26 50.76
N LEU A 307 3.09 18.92 51.53
CA LEU A 307 1.87 18.32 50.99
C LEU A 307 1.16 19.28 50.01
N ASP A 308 1.11 20.59 50.32
CA ASP A 308 0.57 21.61 49.43
C ASP A 308 1.39 21.76 48.15
N GLU A 309 2.70 21.64 48.24
CA GLU A 309 3.58 21.62 47.06
C GLU A 309 3.29 20.42 46.16
N LEU A 310 3.29 19.21 46.75
CA LEU A 310 2.95 17.97 46.03
C LEU A 310 1.56 18.02 45.41
N PHE A 311 0.58 18.59 46.10
CA PHE A 311 -0.77 18.77 45.57
C PHE A 311 -0.79 19.70 44.36
N ARG A 312 -0.10 20.85 44.40
CA ARG A 312 0.03 21.76 43.25
C ARG A 312 0.64 21.12 42.04
N LEU A 313 1.68 20.31 42.26
CA LEU A 313 2.35 19.55 41.19
C LEU A 313 1.44 18.45 40.65
N SER A 314 0.68 17.77 41.52
CA SER A 314 -0.22 16.72 41.09
C SER A 314 -1.34 17.19 40.18
N VAL A 315 -1.83 18.42 40.36
CA VAL A 315 -2.83 19.01 39.46
C VAL A 315 -2.29 19.29 38.07
N LYS A 316 -0.98 19.51 37.92
CA LYS A 316 -0.32 19.84 36.63
C LYS A 316 0.19 18.61 35.88
N TYR A 317 0.77 17.63 36.58
CA TYR A 317 1.64 16.62 36.00
C TYR A 317 1.21 15.17 36.18
N GLY A 318 0.24 14.91 37.07
CA GLY A 318 -0.25 13.56 37.32
C GLY A 318 -0.72 13.41 38.77
N SER A 319 -1.76 12.62 39.00
CA SER A 319 -2.44 12.50 40.30
C SER A 319 -1.62 11.79 41.36
N THR A 320 -0.62 11.03 40.97
CA THR A 320 0.31 10.28 41.84
C THR A 320 1.75 10.68 41.57
N GLU A 321 2.64 10.40 42.54
CA GLU A 321 4.08 10.60 42.42
C GLU A 321 4.65 9.85 41.21
N ASP A 322 4.21 8.59 41.00
CA ASP A 322 4.64 7.76 39.88
C ASP A 322 4.23 8.35 38.53
N GLU A 323 3.02 8.93 38.44
CA GLU A 323 2.55 9.63 37.24
C GLU A 323 3.36 10.91 36.99
N MET A 324 3.70 11.67 38.03
CA MET A 324 4.53 12.88 37.90
C MET A 324 5.96 12.53 37.47
N LEU A 325 6.54 11.46 38.00
CA LEU A 325 7.87 10.97 37.58
C LEU A 325 7.87 10.43 36.17
N SER A 326 6.83 9.68 35.77
CA SER A 326 6.65 9.20 34.40
C SER A 326 6.50 10.35 33.41
N PHE A 327 5.78 11.41 33.82
CA PHE A 327 5.70 12.65 33.00
C PHE A 327 7.07 13.31 32.86
N LEU A 328 7.86 13.39 33.95
CA LEU A 328 9.22 13.95 33.91
C LEU A 328 10.11 13.20 32.92
N ASP A 329 10.09 11.85 32.95
CA ASP A 329 10.87 11.03 32.03
C ASP A 329 10.41 11.23 30.58
N SER A 330 9.09 11.26 30.33
CA SER A 330 8.53 11.53 29.02
C SER A 330 8.91 12.92 28.49
N ALA A 331 8.90 13.94 29.37
CA ALA A 331 9.29 15.29 29.02
C ALA A 331 10.79 15.40 28.67
N ARG A 332 11.64 14.68 29.40
CA ARG A 332 13.08 14.58 29.10
C ARG A 332 13.31 13.92 27.76
N GLU A 333 12.66 12.79 27.48
CA GLU A 333 12.77 12.11 26.19
C GLU A 333 12.32 13.01 25.03
N GLU A 334 11.20 13.71 25.20
CA GLU A 334 10.69 14.63 24.17
C GLU A 334 11.67 15.79 23.93
N ARG A 335 12.19 16.42 24.99
CA ARG A 335 13.19 17.48 24.89
C ARG A 335 14.43 17.01 24.15
N ASP A 336 14.97 15.85 24.52
CA ASP A 336 16.19 15.30 23.93
C ASP A 336 15.97 14.95 22.44
N LYS A 337 14.80 14.38 22.08
CA LYS A 337 14.42 14.16 20.68
C LYS A 337 14.38 15.46 19.88
N ILE A 338 13.82 16.52 20.44
CA ILE A 338 13.77 17.84 19.80
C ILE A 338 15.18 18.43 19.67
N ALA A 339 16.02 18.36 20.70
CA ALA A 339 17.38 18.90 20.69
C ALA A 339 18.29 18.18 19.67
N LEU A 340 18.19 16.84 19.58
CA LEU A 340 18.92 16.01 18.61
C LEU A 340 18.42 16.21 17.17
N SER A 341 17.21 16.71 16.99
CA SER A 341 16.62 16.87 15.65
C SER A 341 17.40 17.82 14.75
N ASP A 342 18.04 18.85 15.28
CA ASP A 342 18.80 19.84 14.47
C ASP A 342 20.10 19.24 13.91
N GLU A 343 20.77 18.41 14.67
CA GLU A 343 21.95 17.69 14.20
C GLU A 343 21.56 16.67 13.14
N ARG A 344 20.48 15.94 13.39
CA ARG A 344 19.93 14.99 12.41
C ARG A 344 19.44 15.65 11.13
N VAL A 345 18.81 16.82 11.20
CA VAL A 345 18.41 17.60 10.02
C VAL A 345 19.62 18.01 9.19
N LYS A 346 20.73 18.43 9.80
CA LYS A 346 21.97 18.77 9.08
C LYS A 346 22.59 17.55 8.41
N GLU A 347 22.62 16.41 9.09
CA GLU A 347 23.06 15.16 8.49
C GLU A 347 22.18 14.77 7.29
N LEU A 348 20.86 14.86 7.46
CA LEU A 348 19.91 14.55 6.37
C LEU A 348 20.03 15.54 5.22
N ASP A 349 20.25 16.83 5.44
CA ASP A 349 20.47 17.80 4.36
C ASP A 349 21.77 17.48 3.58
N ALA A 350 22.82 17.00 4.25
CA ALA A 350 24.03 16.52 3.58
C ALA A 350 23.77 15.23 2.77
N LEU A 351 23.05 14.25 3.35
CA LEU A 351 22.67 13.02 2.67
C LEU A 351 21.76 13.28 1.47
N VAL A 352 20.76 14.15 1.61
CA VAL A 352 19.89 14.58 0.50
C VAL A 352 20.71 15.22 -0.61
N SER A 353 21.68 16.05 -0.28
CA SER A 353 22.53 16.71 -1.28
C SER A 353 23.40 15.72 -2.04
N SER A 354 24.08 14.80 -1.33
CA SER A 354 24.94 13.78 -1.95
C SER A 354 24.13 12.79 -2.78
N THR A 355 23.06 12.21 -2.21
CA THR A 355 22.20 11.24 -2.93
C THR A 355 21.51 11.88 -4.14
N LYS A 356 21.10 13.15 -4.04
CA LYS A 356 20.55 13.90 -5.17
C LYS A 356 21.56 14.09 -6.31
N ALA A 357 22.85 14.24 -5.99
CA ALA A 357 23.90 14.29 -7.00
C ALA A 357 24.10 12.94 -7.69
N GLU A 358 24.05 11.82 -6.94
CA GLU A 358 24.09 10.47 -7.48
C GLU A 358 22.88 10.18 -8.39
N VAL A 359 21.67 10.48 -7.91
CA VAL A 359 20.42 10.34 -8.70
C VAL A 359 20.50 11.17 -9.98
N ARG A 360 21.06 12.38 -9.93
CA ARG A 360 21.25 13.20 -11.13
C ARG A 360 22.21 12.55 -12.12
N ALA A 361 23.35 12.04 -11.67
CA ALA A 361 24.33 11.38 -12.52
C ALA A 361 23.77 10.12 -13.19
N LEU A 362 22.99 9.33 -12.44
CA LEU A 362 22.29 8.16 -12.98
C LEU A 362 21.19 8.55 -13.98
N ALA A 363 20.41 9.59 -13.68
CA ALA A 363 19.40 10.12 -14.60
C ALA A 363 20.01 10.62 -15.92
N GLU A 364 21.18 11.29 -15.86
CA GLU A 364 21.88 11.74 -17.07
C GLU A 364 22.39 10.55 -17.93
N LYS A 365 22.88 9.48 -17.30
CA LYS A 365 23.25 8.25 -18.01
C LYS A 365 22.03 7.59 -18.65
N LEU A 366 20.91 7.48 -17.90
CA LEU A 366 19.66 6.92 -18.39
C LEU A 366 19.11 7.74 -19.57
N THR A 367 19.12 9.08 -19.46
CA THR A 367 18.74 9.98 -20.56
C THR A 367 19.59 9.75 -21.81
N ALA A 368 20.90 9.60 -21.66
CA ALA A 368 21.80 9.38 -22.80
C ALA A 368 21.55 8.01 -23.48
N ALA A 369 21.30 6.95 -22.69
CA ALA A 369 20.92 5.64 -23.20
C ALA A 369 19.60 5.70 -23.97
N ARG A 370 18.57 6.34 -23.37
CA ARG A 370 17.26 6.54 -24.00
C ARG A 370 17.33 7.37 -25.27
N GLU A 371 18.15 8.42 -25.34
CA GLU A 371 18.32 9.21 -26.57
C GLU A 371 18.89 8.39 -27.72
N LYS A 372 19.85 7.53 -27.43
CA LYS A 372 20.42 6.62 -28.44
C LYS A 372 19.38 5.60 -28.90
N ALA A 373 18.70 4.97 -27.94
CA ALA A 373 17.66 3.98 -28.20
C ALA A 373 16.46 4.59 -28.97
N ALA A 374 16.05 5.81 -28.61
CA ALA A 374 14.97 6.52 -29.31
C ALA A 374 15.26 6.72 -30.80
N ARG A 375 16.50 7.10 -31.16
CA ARG A 375 16.90 7.26 -32.57
C ARG A 375 16.91 5.91 -33.30
N GLU A 376 17.39 4.86 -32.68
CA GLU A 376 17.37 3.51 -33.24
C GLU A 376 15.92 3.02 -33.42
N PHE A 377 15.09 3.24 -32.42
CA PHE A 377 13.68 2.88 -32.43
C PHE A 377 12.90 3.65 -33.50
N GLU A 378 13.06 4.99 -33.60
CA GLU A 378 12.46 5.79 -34.66
C GLU A 378 12.77 5.26 -36.07
N ARG A 379 14.06 4.98 -36.31
CA ARG A 379 14.51 4.43 -37.58
C ARG A 379 13.87 3.06 -37.85
N GLY A 380 13.96 2.15 -36.87
CA GLY A 380 13.39 0.82 -37.01
C GLY A 380 11.89 0.83 -37.26
N VAL A 381 11.12 1.65 -36.50
CA VAL A 381 9.67 1.77 -36.70
C VAL A 381 9.36 2.36 -38.08
N THR A 382 10.09 3.37 -38.54
CA THR A 382 9.90 3.96 -39.86
C THR A 382 10.13 2.94 -40.97
N GLU A 383 11.21 2.14 -40.90
CA GLU A 383 11.50 1.05 -41.87
C GLU A 383 10.36 0.01 -41.89
N GLN A 384 9.80 -0.34 -40.71
CA GLN A 384 8.67 -1.27 -40.64
C GLN A 384 7.37 -0.66 -41.20
N LEU A 385 7.10 0.61 -40.98
CA LEU A 385 5.94 1.32 -41.53
C LEU A 385 6.01 1.39 -43.04
N GLU A 386 7.17 1.71 -43.62
CA GLU A 386 7.39 1.68 -45.07
C GLU A 386 7.18 0.28 -45.65
N PHE A 387 7.70 -0.76 -44.97
CA PHE A 387 7.45 -2.16 -45.37
C PHE A 387 5.96 -2.50 -45.37
N LEU A 388 5.20 -2.00 -44.40
CA LEU A 388 3.74 -2.22 -44.26
C LEU A 388 2.86 -1.35 -45.18
N ASP A 389 3.43 -0.77 -46.25
CA ASP A 389 2.76 0.13 -47.20
C ASP A 389 2.18 1.42 -46.56
N MET A 390 2.90 1.95 -45.57
CA MET A 390 2.58 3.21 -44.88
C MET A 390 3.72 4.26 -45.05
N PRO A 391 4.24 4.54 -46.24
CA PRO A 391 5.41 5.39 -46.45
C PRO A 391 5.16 6.87 -46.16
N SER A 392 3.91 7.30 -46.09
CA SER A 392 3.53 8.69 -45.77
C SER A 392 3.50 8.95 -44.25
N VAL A 393 3.55 7.90 -43.43
CA VAL A 393 3.50 8.00 -41.98
C VAL A 393 4.86 8.41 -41.45
N SER A 394 4.89 9.48 -40.67
CA SER A 394 6.06 9.92 -39.94
C SER A 394 5.92 9.56 -38.45
N PHE A 395 6.90 8.86 -37.91
CA PHE A 395 6.96 8.48 -36.50
C PHE A 395 8.12 9.20 -35.81
N LYS A 396 7.89 9.72 -34.58
CA LYS A 396 8.90 10.42 -33.80
C LYS A 396 8.75 10.13 -32.32
N VAL A 397 9.87 10.01 -31.62
CA VAL A 397 9.93 9.92 -30.16
C VAL A 397 10.22 11.32 -29.61
N ASN A 398 9.22 11.95 -29.02
CA ASN A 398 9.40 13.21 -28.31
C ASN A 398 9.91 12.94 -26.90
N ARG A 399 10.96 13.64 -26.50
CA ARG A 399 11.51 13.56 -25.17
C ARG A 399 11.52 14.95 -24.55
N GLU A 400 10.91 15.08 -23.40
CA GLU A 400 10.91 16.31 -22.60
C GLU A 400 11.56 16.04 -21.24
N LYS A 401 12.36 16.98 -20.79
CA LYS A 401 12.96 16.88 -19.45
C LYS A 401 11.91 17.19 -18.38
N THR A 402 11.83 16.32 -17.37
CA THR A 402 10.93 16.46 -16.23
C THR A 402 11.69 16.48 -14.90
N PRO A 403 11.05 16.84 -13.78
CA PRO A 403 11.58 16.55 -12.46
C PRO A 403 11.87 15.05 -12.31
N PHE A 404 12.75 14.69 -11.39
CA PHE A 404 13.05 13.30 -11.07
C PHE A 404 11.80 12.54 -10.65
N THR A 405 11.56 11.41 -11.29
CA THR A 405 10.51 10.44 -10.96
C THR A 405 11.16 9.09 -10.68
N ILE A 406 10.37 8.10 -10.26
CA ILE A 406 10.86 6.73 -10.07
C ILE A 406 11.39 6.10 -11.38
N ASN A 407 11.02 6.64 -12.54
CA ASN A 407 11.40 6.15 -13.86
C ASN A 407 12.40 7.05 -14.58
N GLY A 408 13.07 7.96 -13.89
CA GLY A 408 14.05 8.89 -14.48
C GLY A 408 13.59 10.33 -14.51
N ALA A 409 14.23 11.12 -15.36
CA ALA A 409 13.99 12.56 -15.54
C ALA A 409 13.48 12.91 -16.94
N ASP A 410 12.96 11.94 -17.66
CA ASP A 410 12.48 12.07 -19.04
C ASP A 410 11.00 11.69 -19.13
N ASN A 411 10.22 12.55 -19.79
CA ASN A 411 8.91 12.20 -20.29
C ASN A 411 9.05 11.84 -21.77
N ILE A 412 8.65 10.63 -22.15
CA ILE A 412 8.76 10.11 -23.50
C ILE A 412 7.36 9.95 -24.08
N GLU A 413 7.12 10.58 -25.23
CA GLU A 413 5.83 10.50 -25.93
C GLU A 413 6.04 10.16 -27.41
N PHE A 414 5.30 9.19 -27.91
CA PHE A 414 5.30 8.85 -29.34
C PHE A 414 4.37 9.78 -30.11
N LEU A 415 4.96 10.44 -31.09
CA LEU A 415 4.27 11.33 -32.01
C LEU A 415 4.22 10.71 -33.40
N ILE A 416 3.09 10.90 -34.08
CA ILE A 416 2.89 10.36 -35.41
C ILE A 416 2.13 11.35 -36.28
N SER A 417 2.38 11.29 -37.58
CA SER A 417 1.59 11.93 -38.60
C SER A 417 1.18 10.88 -39.65
N ALA A 418 -0.11 10.79 -39.93
CA ALA A 418 -0.64 9.82 -40.90
C ALA A 418 -0.36 10.22 -42.38
N ASN A 419 -0.22 11.52 -42.66
CA ASN A 419 -0.02 12.04 -44.00
C ASN A 419 1.22 12.92 -44.11
N ALA A 420 1.89 12.88 -45.22
CA ALA A 420 3.06 13.71 -45.46
C ALA A 420 2.67 15.22 -45.40
N GLY A 421 3.41 15.99 -44.57
CA GLY A 421 3.16 17.41 -44.40
C GLY A 421 2.15 17.79 -43.31
N GLU A 422 1.50 16.84 -42.66
CA GLU A 422 0.71 17.10 -41.45
C GLU A 422 1.59 17.25 -40.22
N THR A 423 1.07 17.97 -39.21
CA THR A 423 1.73 18.12 -37.93
C THR A 423 1.73 16.81 -37.14
N LEU A 424 2.84 16.49 -36.53
CA LEU A 424 2.96 15.35 -35.60
C LEU A 424 1.98 15.55 -34.44
N LYS A 425 1.25 14.49 -34.09
CA LYS A 425 0.27 14.45 -32.99
C LYS A 425 0.58 13.25 -32.09
N PRO A 426 0.20 13.30 -30.81
CA PRO A 426 0.26 12.13 -29.93
C PRO A 426 -0.42 10.92 -30.57
N LEU A 427 0.22 9.76 -30.46
CA LEU A 427 -0.27 8.49 -31.04
C LEU A 427 -1.70 8.17 -30.57
N ALA A 428 -2.03 8.54 -29.33
CA ALA A 428 -3.36 8.39 -28.74
C ALA A 428 -4.49 9.13 -29.49
N LYS A 429 -4.16 10.04 -30.43
CA LYS A 429 -5.14 10.81 -31.23
C LYS A 429 -5.39 10.25 -32.61
N ILE A 430 -4.89 9.06 -32.94
CA ILE A 430 -5.17 8.39 -34.21
C ILE A 430 -6.57 7.79 -34.16
N ALA A 431 -7.35 8.05 -35.21
CA ALA A 431 -8.76 7.68 -35.25
C ALA A 431 -9.07 6.32 -35.91
N SER A 432 -8.11 5.72 -36.66
CA SER A 432 -8.32 4.49 -37.44
C SER A 432 -7.77 3.25 -36.74
N GLY A 433 -8.63 2.29 -36.36
CA GLY A 433 -8.26 1.06 -35.70
C GLY A 433 -7.26 0.19 -36.51
N GLY A 434 -7.49 0.03 -37.81
CA GLY A 434 -6.60 -0.77 -38.65
C GLY A 434 -5.21 -0.12 -38.87
N GLU A 435 -5.12 1.22 -38.96
CA GLU A 435 -3.84 1.92 -39.00
C GLU A 435 -3.09 1.76 -37.70
N LEU A 436 -3.76 1.89 -36.58
CA LEU A 436 -3.19 1.73 -35.26
C LEU A 436 -2.64 0.31 -35.05
N SER A 437 -3.38 -0.72 -35.47
CA SER A 437 -2.92 -2.12 -35.40
C SER A 437 -1.63 -2.36 -36.23
N ARG A 438 -1.52 -1.71 -37.40
CA ARG A 438 -0.29 -1.79 -38.21
C ARG A 438 0.88 -1.03 -37.59
N ILE A 439 0.63 0.15 -37.03
CA ILE A 439 1.65 0.91 -36.30
C ILE A 439 2.13 0.08 -35.10
N MET A 440 1.20 -0.57 -34.39
CA MET A 440 1.52 -1.47 -33.30
C MET A 440 2.38 -2.66 -33.76
N LEU A 441 2.02 -3.26 -34.90
CA LEU A 441 2.83 -4.34 -35.49
C LEU A 441 4.25 -3.84 -35.85
N ALA A 442 4.38 -2.63 -36.40
CA ALA A 442 5.67 -2.03 -36.70
C ALA A 442 6.51 -1.84 -35.44
N ILE A 443 5.93 -1.25 -34.39
CA ILE A 443 6.57 -1.03 -33.09
C ILE A 443 7.00 -2.37 -32.47
N LYS A 444 6.08 -3.34 -32.39
CA LYS A 444 6.35 -4.66 -31.80
C LYS A 444 7.36 -5.47 -32.60
N SER A 445 7.45 -5.26 -33.91
CA SER A 445 8.49 -5.89 -34.73
C SER A 445 9.90 -5.38 -34.38
N VAL A 446 10.03 -4.12 -33.96
CA VAL A 446 11.33 -3.54 -33.57
C VAL A 446 11.79 -4.05 -32.20
N ILE A 447 10.87 -4.25 -31.26
CA ILE A 447 11.18 -4.76 -29.93
C ILE A 447 11.05 -6.29 -29.82
N ALA A 448 10.79 -6.97 -30.94
CA ALA A 448 10.58 -8.41 -30.95
C ALA A 448 11.78 -9.15 -30.29
N GLY A 449 11.46 -10.03 -29.34
CA GLY A 449 12.45 -10.79 -28.56
C GLY A 449 13.04 -10.07 -27.35
N ARG A 450 12.73 -8.80 -27.13
CA ARG A 450 13.21 -8.00 -25.99
C ARG A 450 12.13 -7.69 -24.96
N ASP A 451 10.85 -7.77 -25.33
CA ASP A 451 9.70 -7.41 -24.48
C ASP A 451 9.21 -8.53 -23.53
N GLY A 452 9.86 -9.72 -23.58
CA GLY A 452 9.60 -10.85 -22.68
C GLY A 452 8.18 -11.43 -22.75
N LEU A 453 7.39 -11.10 -23.78
CA LEU A 453 6.03 -11.60 -23.97
C LEU A 453 6.01 -12.78 -24.94
N ASP A 454 5.41 -13.89 -24.48
CA ASP A 454 5.38 -15.14 -25.23
C ASP A 454 4.22 -15.24 -26.23
N THR A 455 3.12 -14.50 -26.00
CA THR A 455 1.91 -14.57 -26.85
C THR A 455 1.41 -13.19 -27.22
N MET A 456 1.11 -12.99 -28.51
CA MET A 456 0.48 -11.78 -29.06
C MET A 456 -0.79 -12.13 -29.83
N ILE A 457 -1.84 -11.34 -29.63
CA ILE A 457 -3.10 -11.44 -30.40
C ILE A 457 -3.28 -10.17 -31.22
N PHE A 458 -3.62 -10.35 -32.49
CA PHE A 458 -3.98 -9.25 -33.40
C PHE A 458 -5.41 -9.42 -33.89
N ASP A 459 -6.23 -8.41 -33.64
CA ASP A 459 -7.61 -8.33 -34.15
C ASP A 459 -7.73 -7.20 -35.16
N GLU A 460 -8.47 -7.46 -36.25
CA GLU A 460 -8.79 -6.49 -37.34
C GLU A 460 -7.55 -5.81 -37.96
N ILE A 461 -6.37 -6.41 -37.91
CA ILE A 461 -5.14 -5.83 -38.46
C ILE A 461 -5.22 -5.64 -39.98
N ASP A 462 -6.10 -6.36 -40.67
CA ASP A 462 -6.39 -6.33 -42.09
C ASP A 462 -7.50 -5.33 -42.49
N ALA A 463 -8.07 -4.58 -41.53
CA ALA A 463 -9.10 -3.59 -41.82
C ALA A 463 -8.61 -2.53 -42.83
N GLY A 464 -9.32 -2.39 -43.93
CA GLY A 464 -9.00 -1.43 -44.99
C GLY A 464 -7.79 -1.77 -45.88
N LEU A 465 -7.24 -3.00 -45.77
CA LEU A 465 -6.10 -3.42 -46.61
C LEU A 465 -6.51 -4.03 -47.94
N SER A 466 -5.76 -3.74 -48.97
CA SER A 466 -5.84 -4.40 -50.27
C SER A 466 -4.76 -5.50 -50.39
N GLY A 467 -4.90 -6.39 -51.35
CA GLY A 467 -4.13 -7.62 -51.55
C GLY A 467 -2.63 -7.55 -51.22
N ARG A 468 -1.89 -6.56 -51.78
CA ARG A 468 -0.46 -6.41 -51.54
C ARG A 468 -0.09 -6.00 -50.10
N ALA A 469 -0.84 -5.08 -49.55
CA ALA A 469 -0.60 -4.62 -48.17
C ALA A 469 -0.92 -5.74 -47.17
N ALA A 470 -2.03 -6.49 -47.37
CA ALA A 470 -2.36 -7.66 -46.54
C ALA A 470 -1.26 -8.75 -46.61
N GLN A 471 -0.65 -8.95 -47.80
CA GLN A 471 0.45 -9.89 -47.92
C GLN A 471 1.69 -9.48 -47.12
N LYS A 472 2.03 -8.19 -47.11
CA LYS A 472 3.17 -7.68 -46.32
C LYS A 472 2.90 -7.79 -44.82
N VAL A 473 1.68 -7.48 -44.37
CA VAL A 473 1.25 -7.69 -42.97
C VAL A 473 1.37 -9.17 -42.60
N ALA A 474 0.90 -10.08 -43.48
CA ALA A 474 0.97 -11.51 -43.26
C ALA A 474 2.42 -12.00 -43.10
N MET A 475 3.34 -11.55 -43.99
CA MET A 475 4.77 -11.86 -43.90
C MET A 475 5.39 -11.36 -42.58
N LYS A 476 4.99 -10.16 -42.13
CA LYS A 476 5.49 -9.59 -40.87
C LYS A 476 4.97 -10.34 -39.65
N LEU A 477 3.68 -10.70 -39.61
CA LEU A 477 3.11 -11.54 -38.55
C LEU A 477 3.82 -12.90 -38.49
N LYS A 478 4.10 -13.50 -39.63
CA LYS A 478 4.89 -14.75 -39.73
C LYS A 478 6.31 -14.60 -39.25
N GLU A 479 6.97 -13.47 -39.54
CA GLU A 479 8.32 -13.16 -39.05
C GLU A 479 8.32 -13.03 -37.51
N VAL A 480 7.40 -12.27 -36.96
CA VAL A 480 7.23 -12.05 -35.50
C VAL A 480 6.93 -13.38 -34.78
N SER A 481 6.20 -14.30 -35.44
CA SER A 481 5.84 -15.60 -34.85
C SER A 481 6.98 -16.59 -34.73
N ARG A 482 8.17 -16.35 -35.33
CA ARG A 482 9.32 -17.28 -35.26
C ARG A 482 9.90 -17.44 -33.85
N GLY A 483 9.69 -16.49 -32.97
CA GLY A 483 10.22 -16.54 -31.61
C GLY A 483 9.15 -16.55 -30.52
N ARG A 484 7.85 -16.49 -30.92
CA ARG A 484 6.71 -16.39 -30.01
C ARG A 484 5.43 -16.88 -30.67
N GLN A 485 4.37 -17.02 -29.90
CA GLN A 485 3.05 -17.34 -30.44
C GLN A 485 2.36 -16.06 -30.91
N VAL A 486 1.85 -16.09 -32.14
CA VAL A 486 0.98 -15.02 -32.69
C VAL A 486 -0.38 -15.61 -33.02
N ILE A 487 -1.44 -15.00 -32.54
CA ILE A 487 -2.84 -15.35 -32.83
C ILE A 487 -3.44 -14.17 -33.60
N CYS A 488 -3.98 -14.41 -34.78
CA CYS A 488 -4.57 -13.36 -35.61
C CYS A 488 -6.01 -13.71 -35.98
N VAL A 489 -6.93 -12.80 -35.68
CA VAL A 489 -8.32 -12.85 -36.15
C VAL A 489 -8.43 -12.04 -37.44
N THR A 490 -8.80 -12.67 -38.56
CA THR A 490 -8.74 -12.02 -39.87
C THR A 490 -9.88 -12.47 -40.79
N HIS A 491 -10.14 -11.67 -41.82
CA HIS A 491 -10.95 -12.03 -42.99
C HIS A 491 -10.12 -12.04 -44.28
N SER A 492 -8.78 -11.87 -44.16
CA SER A 492 -7.86 -11.83 -45.29
C SER A 492 -7.33 -13.22 -45.66
N ALA A 493 -7.53 -13.64 -46.90
CA ALA A 493 -6.97 -14.86 -47.46
C ALA A 493 -5.43 -14.88 -47.44
N GLN A 494 -4.81 -13.70 -47.65
CA GLN A 494 -3.36 -13.51 -47.64
C GLN A 494 -2.75 -13.80 -46.26
N ILE A 495 -3.42 -13.35 -45.20
CA ILE A 495 -2.98 -13.60 -43.81
C ILE A 495 -3.21 -15.07 -43.46
N ALA A 496 -4.39 -15.61 -43.80
CA ALA A 496 -4.73 -17.01 -43.52
C ALA A 496 -3.77 -18.01 -44.23
N ALA A 497 -3.28 -17.67 -45.42
CA ALA A 497 -2.33 -18.50 -46.15
C ALA A 497 -0.99 -18.65 -45.45
N GLN A 498 -0.52 -17.67 -44.67
CA GLN A 498 0.76 -17.67 -43.95
C GLN A 498 0.70 -18.39 -42.57
N ALA A 499 -0.49 -18.79 -42.12
CA ALA A 499 -0.65 -19.46 -40.83
C ALA A 499 0.10 -20.79 -40.72
N ASP A 500 0.64 -21.10 -39.55
CA ASP A 500 1.06 -22.44 -39.18
C ASP A 500 -0.15 -23.30 -38.80
N CYS A 501 -1.00 -22.76 -37.96
CA CYS A 501 -2.29 -23.33 -37.58
C CYS A 501 -3.45 -22.44 -38.08
N HIS A 502 -4.37 -23.00 -38.86
CA HIS A 502 -5.53 -22.29 -39.39
C HIS A 502 -6.81 -22.89 -38.84
N MET A 503 -7.58 -22.09 -38.12
CA MET A 503 -8.86 -22.48 -37.52
C MET A 503 -10.01 -21.74 -38.18
N ARG A 504 -11.09 -22.45 -38.44
CA ARG A 504 -12.33 -21.88 -38.96
C ARG A 504 -13.39 -21.79 -37.89
N ILE A 505 -14.00 -20.61 -37.77
CA ILE A 505 -15.15 -20.35 -36.92
C ILE A 505 -16.39 -20.41 -37.80
N SER A 506 -17.28 -21.33 -37.51
CA SER A 506 -18.52 -21.54 -38.28
C SER A 506 -19.74 -21.48 -37.36
N LYS A 507 -20.89 -21.06 -37.95
CA LYS A 507 -22.20 -21.12 -37.28
C LYS A 507 -22.99 -22.31 -37.76
N SER A 508 -23.65 -22.98 -36.82
CA SER A 508 -24.68 -23.96 -37.13
C SER A 508 -25.96 -23.59 -36.39
N VAL A 509 -27.13 -23.90 -36.99
CA VAL A 509 -28.42 -23.72 -36.36
C VAL A 509 -29.00 -25.10 -36.13
N SER A 510 -29.28 -25.43 -34.86
CA SER A 510 -29.98 -26.65 -34.47
C SER A 510 -31.03 -26.28 -33.43
N ASP A 511 -32.24 -26.85 -33.56
CA ASP A 511 -33.38 -26.65 -32.63
C ASP A 511 -33.73 -25.15 -32.40
N GLY A 512 -33.58 -24.30 -33.44
CA GLY A 512 -33.85 -22.88 -33.33
C GLY A 512 -32.83 -22.08 -32.55
N LYS A 513 -31.69 -22.69 -32.15
CA LYS A 513 -30.57 -22.04 -31.50
C LYS A 513 -29.33 -22.00 -32.39
N THR A 514 -28.56 -20.93 -32.29
CA THR A 514 -27.29 -20.80 -32.99
C THR A 514 -26.15 -21.31 -32.14
N TYR A 515 -25.29 -22.12 -32.73
CA TYR A 515 -24.07 -22.68 -32.14
C TYR A 515 -22.85 -22.21 -32.94
N THR A 516 -21.79 -21.89 -32.27
CA THR A 516 -20.50 -21.59 -32.89
C THR A 516 -19.59 -22.78 -32.68
N LYS A 517 -18.96 -23.24 -33.76
CA LYS A 517 -17.94 -24.31 -33.76
C LYS A 517 -16.62 -23.74 -34.25
N VAL A 518 -15.54 -24.11 -33.58
CA VAL A 518 -14.17 -23.82 -34.01
C VAL A 518 -13.52 -25.13 -34.43
N GLU A 519 -12.96 -25.15 -35.63
CA GLU A 519 -12.34 -26.34 -36.21
C GLU A 519 -10.95 -26.02 -36.73
N SER A 520 -9.95 -26.82 -36.35
CA SER A 520 -8.64 -26.78 -36.99
C SER A 520 -8.75 -27.37 -38.38
N LEU A 521 -8.16 -26.70 -39.37
CA LEU A 521 -8.23 -27.05 -40.78
C LEU A 521 -6.98 -27.81 -41.20
N ASP A 522 -7.18 -28.97 -41.83
CA ASP A 522 -6.14 -29.64 -42.59
C ASP A 522 -5.81 -28.90 -43.90
N THR A 523 -4.85 -29.37 -44.68
CA THR A 523 -4.40 -28.71 -45.92
C THR A 523 -5.54 -28.49 -46.92
N GLU A 524 -6.43 -29.48 -47.11
CA GLU A 524 -7.58 -29.35 -48.00
C GLU A 524 -8.66 -28.39 -47.46
N GLY A 525 -8.90 -28.44 -46.13
CA GLY A 525 -9.81 -27.50 -45.47
C GLY A 525 -9.29 -26.06 -45.59
N ARG A 526 -8.00 -25.81 -45.41
CA ARG A 526 -7.35 -24.51 -45.60
C ARG A 526 -7.49 -24.01 -47.02
N LYS A 527 -7.25 -24.83 -48.00
CA LYS A 527 -7.41 -24.50 -49.41
C LYS A 527 -8.87 -24.08 -49.72
N TYR A 528 -9.84 -24.83 -49.22
CA TYR A 528 -11.25 -24.51 -49.40
C TYR A 528 -11.64 -23.22 -48.71
N GLU A 529 -11.22 -22.99 -47.48
CA GLU A 529 -11.53 -21.79 -46.67
C GLU A 529 -10.91 -20.51 -47.33
N ILE A 530 -9.65 -20.58 -47.78
CA ILE A 530 -8.98 -19.49 -48.49
C ILE A 530 -9.71 -19.17 -49.81
N ALA A 531 -10.14 -20.20 -50.53
CA ALA A 531 -10.94 -20.02 -51.76
C ALA A 531 -12.27 -19.38 -51.45
N ARG A 532 -12.96 -19.77 -50.36
CA ARG A 532 -14.22 -19.20 -49.89
C ARG A 532 -14.07 -17.72 -49.51
N ILE A 533 -13.02 -17.35 -48.77
CA ILE A 533 -12.73 -15.96 -48.41
C ILE A 533 -12.52 -15.08 -49.67
N THR A 534 -11.87 -15.64 -50.67
CA THR A 534 -11.54 -14.90 -51.92
C THR A 534 -12.72 -14.78 -52.88
N GLY A 535 -13.54 -15.82 -52.95
CA GLY A 535 -14.57 -15.95 -54.01
C GLY A 535 -16.02 -15.86 -53.54
N GLY A 536 -16.29 -15.92 -52.22
CA GLY A 536 -17.66 -15.90 -51.68
C GLY A 536 -18.27 -17.30 -51.53
N LEU A 537 -19.60 -17.40 -51.70
CA LEU A 537 -20.38 -18.62 -51.36
C LEU A 537 -20.12 -19.81 -52.30
N ASP A 538 -19.93 -19.57 -53.58
CA ASP A 538 -19.70 -20.60 -54.61
C ASP A 538 -18.21 -20.70 -54.94
N VAL A 539 -17.55 -21.73 -54.42
CA VAL A 539 -16.11 -21.95 -54.65
C VAL A 539 -15.89 -22.64 -55.99
N THR A 540 -15.19 -21.97 -56.90
CA THR A 540 -14.87 -22.48 -58.24
C THR A 540 -13.50 -23.17 -58.26
N GLU A 541 -13.27 -24.03 -59.30
CA GLU A 541 -11.95 -24.67 -59.47
C GLU A 541 -10.78 -23.66 -59.63
N LEU A 542 -11.04 -22.50 -60.23
CA LEU A 542 -10.05 -21.45 -60.38
C LEU A 542 -9.65 -20.85 -59.05
N GLN A 543 -10.60 -20.65 -58.15
CA GLN A 543 -10.35 -20.14 -56.79
C GLN A 543 -9.60 -21.15 -55.94
N LEU A 544 -9.90 -22.46 -56.10
CA LEU A 544 -9.15 -23.51 -55.42
C LEU A 544 -7.69 -23.54 -55.88
N LYS A 545 -7.42 -23.38 -57.22
CA LYS A 545 -6.06 -23.27 -57.73
C LYS A 545 -5.34 -22.02 -57.23
N SER A 546 -6.04 -20.88 -57.17
CA SER A 546 -5.46 -19.66 -56.59
C SER A 546 -5.13 -19.80 -55.12
N ALA A 547 -6.02 -20.44 -54.31
CA ALA A 547 -5.78 -20.74 -52.90
C ALA A 547 -4.58 -21.68 -52.73
N GLU A 548 -4.44 -22.71 -53.56
CA GLU A 548 -3.30 -23.61 -53.58
C GLU A 548 -1.97 -22.88 -53.88
N GLU A 549 -2.00 -21.94 -54.85
CA GLU A 549 -0.83 -21.10 -55.16
C GLU A 549 -0.46 -20.20 -53.99
N MET A 550 -1.45 -19.59 -53.30
CA MET A 550 -1.21 -18.79 -52.08
C MET A 550 -0.54 -19.61 -50.96
N LEU A 551 -1.05 -20.80 -50.71
CA LEU A 551 -0.47 -21.71 -49.71
C LEU A 551 0.96 -22.17 -50.06
N ARG A 552 1.20 -22.46 -51.32
CA ARG A 552 2.55 -22.83 -51.85
C ARG A 552 3.54 -21.67 -51.72
N ASN A 553 3.13 -20.45 -52.07
CA ASN A 553 3.96 -19.26 -51.94
C ASN A 553 4.23 -18.88 -50.46
N ALA A 554 3.40 -19.32 -49.55
CA ALA A 554 3.57 -19.17 -48.11
C ALA A 554 4.47 -20.27 -47.49
N GLY A 555 4.87 -21.29 -48.27
CA GLY A 555 5.66 -22.43 -47.79
C GLY A 555 4.85 -23.46 -46.96
N ASN A 556 3.53 -23.48 -47.14
CA ASN A 556 2.58 -24.29 -46.36
C ASN A 556 1.91 -25.39 -47.23
N LEU A 557 2.51 -25.72 -48.35
CA LEU A 557 2.16 -26.84 -49.23
C LEU A 557 3.38 -27.65 -49.56
#